data_0918fe329a0f482ed0e961ac37e715ad
#
_entry.id   0918fe329a0f482ed0e961ac37e715ad
#
_cell.length_a   1.000
_cell.length_b   1.000
_cell.length_c   1.000
_cell.angle_alpha   90.00
_cell.angle_beta   90.00
_cell.angle_gamma   90.00
#
_symmetry.space_group_name_H-M   'P 1'
#
loop_
_entity.id
_entity.type
_entity.pdbx_description
1 polymer ?
#
loop_
_entity_poly.entity_id
_entity_poly.type
_entity_poly.pdbx_seq_one_letter_code
_entity_poly.pdbx_strand_id
1 'polypeptide(L)'
;MFGNSRVPESVQGDIHPHLATLLDRHAGAPFRKPYADYNRAAFAGSLERWQRTAAGSPVILDSGCGVGESSLYLARNFPDHYVIGVDQSASRLARGRRSAAQWPPNLDLVRADVVDYWRLLREAGIRLDRHYLLYPNPWPKASQVSRRWHGHPVFPSLLDLSGVLECRSNWAIYLAEFCFAVRRMTQRPAVAESYAPDAAMTPFERKYLASGHR
;
A
#
# COMPACT_ATOMS: atom_id res chain seq x y z
N MET A 1 -1.04 -28.69 -4.26
CA MET A 1 -2.00 -28.28 -3.20
C MET A 1 -2.92 -27.25 -3.82
N PHE A 2 -4.19 -27.56 -4.02
CA PHE A 2 -5.15 -26.61 -4.60
C PHE A 2 -5.42 -25.50 -3.57
N GLY A 3 -5.34 -24.24 -4.00
CA GLY A 3 -5.70 -23.11 -3.17
C GLY A 3 -7.21 -23.12 -2.91
N ASN A 4 -7.61 -22.68 -1.71
CA ASN A 4 -9.02 -22.57 -1.32
C ASN A 4 -9.43 -21.10 -1.08
N SER A 5 -8.73 -20.17 -1.72
CA SER A 5 -9.05 -18.75 -1.60
C SER A 5 -10.30 -18.42 -2.40
N ARG A 6 -11.14 -17.54 -1.83
CA ARG A 6 -12.33 -17.03 -2.53
C ARG A 6 -12.12 -15.59 -2.93
N VAL A 7 -12.71 -15.19 -4.05
CA VAL A 7 -12.89 -13.77 -4.37
C VAL A 7 -13.85 -13.18 -3.32
N PRO A 8 -13.61 -11.94 -2.85
CA PRO A 8 -14.54 -11.31 -1.92
C PRO A 8 -15.97 -11.30 -2.46
N GLU A 9 -16.91 -11.84 -1.70
CA GLU A 9 -18.32 -11.83 -2.04
C GLU A 9 -18.91 -10.45 -1.71
N SER A 10 -19.64 -9.88 -2.67
CA SER A 10 -20.30 -8.59 -2.53
C SER A 10 -21.59 -8.56 -3.35
N VAL A 11 -22.60 -7.88 -2.84
CA VAL A 11 -23.81 -7.51 -3.61
C VAL A 11 -23.54 -6.33 -4.55
N GLN A 12 -22.41 -5.68 -4.43
CA GLN A 12 -22.01 -4.56 -5.28
C GLN A 12 -21.49 -5.12 -6.62
N GLY A 13 -22.17 -4.77 -7.72
CA GLY A 13 -21.82 -5.23 -9.07
C GLY A 13 -20.92 -4.28 -9.86
N ASP A 14 -20.76 -3.03 -9.41
CA ASP A 14 -20.01 -1.98 -10.11
C ASP A 14 -19.43 -0.97 -9.10
N ILE A 15 -18.84 0.11 -9.61
CA ILE A 15 -18.33 1.25 -8.80
C ILE A 15 -19.43 1.75 -7.86
N HIS A 16 -19.06 1.99 -6.61
CA HIS A 16 -20.00 2.43 -5.58
C HIS A 16 -20.65 3.79 -5.97
N PRO A 17 -21.99 3.91 -5.96
CA PRO A 17 -22.68 5.10 -6.48
C PRO A 17 -22.30 6.42 -5.78
N HIS A 18 -21.93 6.36 -4.51
CA HIS A 18 -21.52 7.54 -3.75
C HIS A 18 -20.01 7.78 -3.73
N LEU A 19 -19.21 7.01 -4.49
CA LEU A 19 -17.75 7.16 -4.47
C LEU A 19 -17.32 8.54 -4.99
N ALA A 20 -17.93 9.02 -6.07
CA ALA A 20 -17.63 10.35 -6.62
C ALA A 20 -17.83 11.48 -5.59
N THR A 21 -19.00 11.51 -4.95
CA THR A 21 -19.33 12.50 -3.91
C THR A 21 -18.38 12.42 -2.71
N LEU A 22 -17.97 11.19 -2.34
CA LEU A 22 -17.04 10.95 -1.25
C LEU A 22 -15.65 11.53 -1.58
N LEU A 23 -15.17 11.31 -2.80
CA LEU A 23 -13.89 11.83 -3.28
C LEU A 23 -13.88 13.36 -3.34
N ASP A 24 -14.94 13.98 -3.85
CA ASP A 24 -15.06 15.46 -3.92
C ASP A 24 -15.02 16.08 -2.52
N ARG A 25 -15.69 15.46 -1.56
CA ARG A 25 -15.62 15.87 -0.15
C ARG A 25 -14.21 15.79 0.41
N HIS A 26 -13.47 14.70 0.10
CA HIS A 26 -12.10 14.51 0.58
C HIS A 26 -11.09 15.45 -0.10
N ALA A 27 -11.32 15.83 -1.36
CA ALA A 27 -10.51 16.81 -2.06
C ALA A 27 -10.64 18.21 -1.42
N GLY A 28 -11.84 18.57 -0.95
CA GLY A 28 -12.13 19.86 -0.34
C GLY A 28 -11.80 19.96 1.16
N ALA A 29 -11.49 18.85 1.84
CA ALA A 29 -11.30 18.82 3.29
C ALA A 29 -10.06 18.03 3.70
N PRO A 30 -9.01 18.70 4.22
CA PRO A 30 -7.81 17.99 4.67
C PRO A 30 -8.12 17.07 5.85
N PHE A 31 -7.57 15.85 5.79
CA PHE A 31 -7.69 14.88 6.87
C PHE A 31 -6.80 15.26 8.05
N ARG A 32 -7.40 15.60 9.21
CA ARG A 32 -6.73 16.19 10.37
C ARG A 32 -6.72 15.32 11.63
N LYS A 33 -6.79 13.99 11.49
CA LYS A 33 -6.65 13.10 12.66
C LYS A 33 -5.31 13.39 13.36
N PRO A 34 -5.26 13.54 14.69
CA PRO A 34 -3.99 13.66 15.44
C PRO A 34 -3.10 12.44 15.17
N TYR A 35 -1.80 12.67 15.06
CA TYR A 35 -0.82 11.59 14.95
C TYR A 35 -0.62 10.90 16.28
N ALA A 36 -0.46 9.58 16.25
CA ALA A 36 0.02 8.87 17.42
C ALA A 36 1.55 9.07 17.57
N ASP A 37 2.03 9.29 18.81
CA ASP A 37 3.45 9.56 19.07
C ASP A 37 4.37 8.44 18.59
N TYR A 38 3.96 7.19 18.74
CA TYR A 38 4.74 6.05 18.26
C TYR A 38 4.90 6.05 16.72
N ASN A 39 3.92 6.57 15.96
CA ASN A 39 4.02 6.72 14.52
C ASN A 39 5.01 7.81 14.12
N ARG A 40 5.01 8.94 14.86
CA ARG A 40 6.00 10.00 14.67
C ARG A 40 7.42 9.51 14.96
N ALA A 41 7.62 8.80 16.06
CA ALA A 41 8.90 8.23 16.45
C ALA A 41 9.39 7.18 15.43
N ALA A 42 8.48 6.30 14.97
CA ALA A 42 8.80 5.29 13.96
C ALA A 42 9.20 5.93 12.62
N PHE A 43 8.48 6.99 12.21
CA PHE A 43 8.79 7.75 11.01
C PHE A 43 10.16 8.43 11.10
N ALA A 44 10.43 9.16 12.19
CA ALA A 44 11.71 9.83 12.40
C ALA A 44 12.89 8.84 12.35
N GLY A 45 12.79 7.72 13.08
CA GLY A 45 13.80 6.68 13.06
C GLY A 45 14.01 6.02 11.68
N SER A 46 12.94 5.91 10.88
CA SER A 46 13.02 5.41 9.50
C SER A 46 13.78 6.39 8.60
N LEU A 47 13.50 7.69 8.71
CA LEU A 47 14.22 8.72 7.96
C LEU A 47 15.70 8.78 8.32
N GLU A 48 16.06 8.68 9.60
CA GLU A 48 17.44 8.64 10.06
C GLU A 48 18.17 7.43 9.47
N ARG A 49 17.53 6.25 9.42
CA ARG A 49 18.12 5.05 8.80
C ARG A 49 18.35 5.26 7.30
N TRP A 50 17.34 5.75 6.58
CA TRP A 50 17.49 6.07 5.15
C TRP A 50 18.64 7.04 4.90
N GLN A 51 18.69 8.16 5.62
CA GLN A 51 19.76 9.16 5.48
C GLN A 51 21.14 8.59 5.78
N ARG A 52 21.27 7.73 6.79
CA ARG A 52 22.54 7.11 7.16
C ARG A 52 22.99 6.04 6.17
N THR A 53 22.06 5.28 5.58
CA THR A 53 22.39 4.07 4.81
C THR A 53 22.40 4.33 3.31
N ALA A 54 21.53 5.21 2.82
CA ALA A 54 21.27 5.41 1.40
C ALA A 54 20.79 6.84 1.10
N ALA A 55 21.52 7.84 1.63
CA ALA A 55 21.18 9.25 1.42
C ALA A 55 21.06 9.60 -0.06
N GLY A 56 19.92 10.20 -0.43
CA GLY A 56 19.65 10.60 -1.81
C GLY A 56 19.16 9.49 -2.75
N SER A 57 19.15 8.23 -2.33
CA SER A 57 18.55 7.17 -3.14
C SER A 57 17.03 7.35 -3.25
N PRO A 58 16.42 6.99 -4.38
CA PRO A 58 14.97 6.99 -4.52
C PRO A 58 14.33 6.00 -3.54
N VAL A 59 13.13 6.33 -3.09
CA VAL A 59 12.42 5.55 -2.07
C VAL A 59 11.27 4.77 -2.69
N ILE A 60 11.20 3.49 -2.34
CA ILE A 60 10.05 2.62 -2.58
C ILE A 60 9.31 2.39 -1.26
N LEU A 61 8.00 2.62 -1.25
CA LEU A 61 7.15 2.33 -0.10
C LEU A 61 6.27 1.10 -0.38
N ASP A 62 6.30 0.13 0.52
CA ASP A 62 5.42 -1.04 0.55
C ASP A 62 4.46 -0.90 1.74
N SER A 63 3.24 -0.46 1.46
CA SER A 63 2.24 -0.12 2.47
C SER A 63 1.37 -1.30 2.84
N GLY A 64 1.38 -1.66 4.13
CA GLY A 64 0.71 -2.86 4.63
C GLY A 64 1.52 -4.13 4.32
N CYS A 65 2.85 -4.06 4.38
CA CYS A 65 3.80 -5.10 3.96
C CYS A 65 3.66 -6.44 4.72
N GLY A 66 2.88 -6.50 5.77
CA GLY A 66 2.64 -7.72 6.54
C GLY A 66 3.91 -8.28 7.15
N VAL A 67 4.36 -9.44 6.66
CA VAL A 67 5.61 -10.09 7.09
C VAL A 67 6.84 -9.56 6.33
N GLY A 68 6.67 -8.65 5.37
CA GLY A 68 7.77 -8.01 4.62
C GLY A 68 8.34 -8.85 3.49
N GLU A 69 7.67 -9.92 3.04
CA GLU A 69 8.13 -10.71 1.87
C GLU A 69 8.18 -9.86 0.61
N SER A 70 7.16 -9.05 0.35
CA SER A 70 7.12 -8.10 -0.76
C SER A 70 8.22 -7.05 -0.65
N SER A 71 8.41 -6.49 0.54
CA SER A 71 9.47 -5.51 0.78
C SER A 71 10.86 -6.11 0.51
N LEU A 72 11.09 -7.36 0.93
CA LEU A 72 12.33 -8.08 0.66
C LEU A 72 12.53 -8.34 -0.84
N TYR A 73 11.45 -8.74 -1.54
CA TYR A 73 11.47 -8.91 -2.99
C TYR A 73 11.84 -7.59 -3.69
N LEU A 74 11.18 -6.50 -3.31
CA LEU A 74 11.44 -5.17 -3.88
C LEU A 74 12.89 -4.73 -3.64
N ALA A 75 13.41 -4.87 -2.42
CA ALA A 75 14.78 -4.47 -2.09
C ALA A 75 15.85 -5.23 -2.90
N ARG A 76 15.58 -6.50 -3.23
CA ARG A 76 16.49 -7.31 -4.07
C ARG A 76 16.39 -6.95 -5.55
N ASN A 77 15.22 -6.56 -6.04
CA ASN A 77 15.00 -6.24 -7.46
C ASN A 77 15.26 -4.76 -7.79
N PHE A 78 15.34 -3.89 -6.76
CA PHE A 78 15.65 -2.48 -6.89
C PHE A 78 16.84 -2.11 -5.98
N PRO A 79 18.06 -2.59 -6.28
CA PRO A 79 19.23 -2.40 -5.40
C PRO A 79 19.63 -0.93 -5.22
N ASP A 80 19.31 -0.07 -6.18
CA ASP A 80 19.61 1.37 -6.15
C ASP A 80 18.56 2.20 -5.38
N HIS A 81 17.48 1.54 -4.89
CA HIS A 81 16.42 2.19 -4.13
C HIS A 81 16.51 1.82 -2.65
N TYR A 82 16.03 2.71 -1.79
CA TYR A 82 15.76 2.37 -0.40
C TYR A 82 14.30 1.94 -0.25
N VAL A 83 14.07 0.74 0.25
CA VAL A 83 12.74 0.16 0.40
C VAL A 83 12.28 0.27 1.84
N ILE A 84 11.11 0.83 2.05
CA ILE A 84 10.47 0.95 3.36
C ILE A 84 9.17 0.13 3.34
N GLY A 85 9.14 -0.96 4.12
CA GLY A 85 7.94 -1.74 4.37
C GLY A 85 7.26 -1.28 5.65
N VAL A 86 5.99 -0.87 5.57
CA VAL A 86 5.23 -0.38 6.73
C VAL A 86 4.08 -1.32 7.04
N ASP A 87 3.97 -1.79 8.28
CA ASP A 87 2.80 -2.52 8.79
C ASP A 87 2.56 -2.17 10.27
N GLN A 88 1.30 -2.08 10.69
CA GLN A 88 0.96 -1.81 12.09
C GLN A 88 1.18 -3.00 13.03
N SER A 89 1.26 -4.22 12.50
CA SER A 89 1.36 -5.45 13.28
C SER A 89 2.80 -5.79 13.65
N ALA A 90 3.18 -5.52 14.90
CA ALA A 90 4.49 -5.92 15.44
C ALA A 90 4.76 -7.43 15.28
N SER A 91 3.75 -8.27 15.47
CA SER A 91 3.88 -9.73 15.37
C SER A 91 4.17 -10.21 13.94
N ARG A 92 3.56 -9.57 12.91
CA ARG A 92 3.86 -9.87 11.51
C ARG A 92 5.28 -9.47 11.15
N LEU A 93 5.68 -8.25 11.46
CA LEU A 93 7.03 -7.76 11.21
C LEU A 93 8.10 -8.60 11.91
N ALA A 94 7.88 -8.97 13.18
CA ALA A 94 8.79 -9.82 13.94
C ALA A 94 8.92 -11.23 13.30
N ARG A 95 7.82 -11.79 12.79
CA ARG A 95 7.84 -13.07 12.08
C ARG A 95 8.65 -12.98 10.79
N GLY A 96 8.44 -11.94 10.00
CA GLY A 96 9.19 -11.69 8.79
C GLY A 96 10.69 -11.59 9.06
N ARG A 97 11.08 -10.78 10.02
CA ARG A 97 12.50 -10.62 10.40
C ARG A 97 13.20 -11.93 10.78
N ARG A 98 12.47 -12.89 11.35
CA ARG A 98 13.03 -14.21 11.68
C ARG A 98 13.12 -15.16 10.49
N SER A 99 12.32 -14.95 9.46
CA SER A 99 12.24 -15.87 8.30
C SER A 99 13.29 -15.61 7.23
N ALA A 100 13.92 -14.45 7.21
CA ALA A 100 14.95 -14.10 6.23
C ALA A 100 16.34 -14.34 6.79
N ALA A 101 17.13 -15.15 6.08
CA ALA A 101 18.52 -15.45 6.46
C ALA A 101 19.43 -14.20 6.41
N GLN A 102 19.16 -13.29 5.47
CA GLN A 102 19.84 -12.00 5.34
C GLN A 102 18.88 -10.92 4.89
N TRP A 103 18.98 -9.75 5.52
CA TRP A 103 18.27 -8.54 5.14
C TRP A 103 19.17 -7.64 4.31
N PRO A 104 18.72 -7.19 3.12
CA PRO A 104 19.50 -6.25 2.33
C PRO A 104 19.66 -4.91 3.09
N PRO A 105 20.81 -4.22 2.94
CA PRO A 105 21.06 -2.95 3.64
C PRO A 105 20.12 -1.82 3.22
N ASN A 106 19.51 -1.94 2.03
CA ASN A 106 18.56 -1.00 1.47
C ASN A 106 17.10 -1.30 1.87
N LEU A 107 16.85 -2.09 2.92
CA LEU A 107 15.51 -2.44 3.40
C LEU A 107 15.30 -2.05 4.86
N ASP A 108 14.21 -1.31 5.12
CA ASP A 108 13.70 -1.04 6.46
C ASP A 108 12.26 -1.56 6.63
N LEU A 109 12.00 -2.22 7.77
CA LEU A 109 10.64 -2.61 8.17
C LEU A 109 10.20 -1.78 9.37
N VAL A 110 9.16 -0.99 9.17
CA VAL A 110 8.67 0.01 10.12
C VAL A 110 7.32 -0.40 10.68
N ARG A 111 7.21 -0.41 12.01
CA ARG A 111 5.91 -0.57 12.67
C ARG A 111 5.23 0.79 12.78
N ALA A 112 4.23 1.04 11.93
CA ALA A 112 3.43 2.25 11.97
C ALA A 112 2.05 2.04 11.35
N ASP A 113 1.09 2.93 11.66
CA ASP A 113 -0.14 3.07 10.89
C ASP A 113 0.19 3.76 9.57
N VAL A 114 -0.14 3.13 8.45
CA VAL A 114 0.13 3.65 7.11
C VAL A 114 -0.58 4.99 6.86
N VAL A 115 -1.72 5.26 7.48
CA VAL A 115 -2.45 6.53 7.38
C VAL A 115 -1.59 7.69 7.92
N ASP A 116 -0.99 7.50 9.08
CA ASP A 116 -0.09 8.49 9.68
C ASP A 116 1.22 8.57 8.91
N TYR A 117 1.75 7.43 8.45
CA TYR A 117 3.01 7.37 7.73
C TYR A 117 2.96 8.13 6.39
N TRP A 118 1.88 7.97 5.61
CA TRP A 118 1.67 8.72 4.36
C TRP A 118 1.59 10.23 4.58
N ARG A 119 0.88 10.64 5.62
CA ARG A 119 0.75 12.07 5.96
C ARG A 119 2.08 12.67 6.39
N LEU A 120 2.86 11.94 7.20
CA LEU A 120 4.19 12.36 7.65
C LEU A 120 5.18 12.45 6.48
N LEU A 121 5.18 11.50 5.53
CA LEU A 121 5.96 11.59 4.29
C LEU A 121 5.61 12.85 3.49
N ARG A 122 4.31 13.11 3.32
CA ARG A 122 3.83 14.30 2.62
C ARG A 122 4.26 15.59 3.31
N GLU A 123 4.10 15.70 4.63
CA GLU A 123 4.52 16.85 5.43
C GLU A 123 6.03 17.09 5.36
N ALA A 124 6.81 16.02 5.31
CA ALA A 124 8.26 16.10 5.14
C ALA A 124 8.72 16.40 3.69
N GLY A 125 7.77 16.55 2.76
CA GLY A 125 8.08 16.79 1.34
C GLY A 125 8.77 15.63 0.62
N ILE A 126 8.70 14.42 1.19
CA ILE A 126 9.35 13.23 0.61
C ILE A 126 8.49 12.68 -0.52
N ARG A 127 9.12 12.56 -1.69
CA ARG A 127 8.52 11.91 -2.87
C ARG A 127 9.01 10.48 -2.98
N LEU A 128 8.08 9.58 -3.30
CA LEU A 128 8.37 8.19 -3.57
C LEU A 128 8.58 7.98 -5.07
N ASP A 129 9.55 7.19 -5.45
CA ASP A 129 9.66 6.72 -6.83
C ASP A 129 8.53 5.74 -7.13
N ARG A 130 8.31 4.77 -6.22
CA ARG A 130 7.25 3.78 -6.32
C ARG A 130 6.53 3.60 -4.99
N HIS A 131 5.23 3.33 -5.07
CA HIS A 131 4.39 3.02 -3.93
C HIS A 131 3.53 1.79 -4.23
N TYR A 132 3.64 0.77 -3.40
CA TYR A 132 2.93 -0.49 -3.53
C TYR A 132 1.84 -0.62 -2.47
N LEU A 133 0.63 -1.00 -2.93
CA LEU A 133 -0.53 -1.38 -2.13
C LEU A 133 -0.93 -2.80 -2.53
N LEU A 134 -0.34 -3.81 -1.90
CA LEU A 134 -0.50 -5.20 -2.32
C LEU A 134 -1.58 -5.90 -1.50
N TYR A 135 -2.68 -6.23 -2.15
CA TYR A 135 -3.82 -6.96 -1.57
C TYR A 135 -4.36 -6.31 -0.28
N PRO A 136 -4.73 -5.03 -0.34
CA PRO A 136 -5.34 -4.34 0.80
C PRO A 136 -6.65 -5.02 1.19
N ASN A 137 -7.09 -4.80 2.45
CA ASN A 137 -8.38 -5.34 2.89
C ASN A 137 -9.51 -4.82 1.99
N PRO A 138 -10.28 -5.69 1.33
CA PRO A 138 -11.22 -5.30 0.29
C PRO A 138 -12.46 -4.58 0.82
N TRP A 139 -12.86 -4.82 2.08
CA TRP A 139 -14.09 -4.27 2.67
C TRP A 139 -15.29 -4.40 1.73
N PRO A 140 -15.78 -5.63 1.45
CA PRO A 140 -16.66 -5.90 0.31
C PRO A 140 -18.10 -5.37 0.48
N LYS A 141 -18.53 -5.03 1.70
CA LYS A 141 -19.87 -4.45 1.93
C LYS A 141 -19.90 -3.01 1.42
N ALA A 142 -20.99 -2.63 0.72
CA ALA A 142 -21.16 -1.26 0.21
C ALA A 142 -21.02 -0.21 1.33
N SER A 143 -21.60 -0.44 2.50
CA SER A 143 -21.50 0.47 3.66
C SER A 143 -20.06 0.69 4.16
N GLN A 144 -19.10 -0.07 3.68
CA GLN A 144 -17.68 0.00 4.07
C GLN A 144 -16.80 0.75 3.06
N VAL A 145 -17.36 1.39 2.04
CA VAL A 145 -16.60 2.10 1.00
C VAL A 145 -15.58 3.09 1.58
N SER A 146 -15.91 3.78 2.67
CA SER A 146 -15.00 4.71 3.36
C SER A 146 -13.83 4.04 4.08
N ARG A 147 -13.80 2.70 4.18
CA ARG A 147 -12.68 1.93 4.72
C ARG A 147 -11.71 1.45 3.63
N ARG A 148 -12.14 1.44 2.36
CA ARG A 148 -11.25 1.18 1.22
C ARG A 148 -10.31 2.36 1.06
N TRP A 149 -9.07 2.14 0.66
CA TRP A 149 -8.09 3.25 0.57
C TRP A 149 -8.57 4.39 -0.33
N HIS A 150 -9.15 4.09 -1.49
CA HIS A 150 -9.71 5.09 -2.40
C HIS A 150 -10.96 5.81 -1.87
N GLY A 151 -11.66 5.24 -0.88
CA GLY A 151 -12.78 5.87 -0.18
C GLY A 151 -12.40 6.54 1.15
N HIS A 152 -11.16 6.34 1.64
CA HIS A 152 -10.71 6.87 2.91
C HIS A 152 -10.26 8.35 2.77
N PRO A 153 -10.53 9.22 3.76
CA PRO A 153 -10.15 10.65 3.68
C PRO A 153 -8.64 10.91 3.61
N VAL A 154 -7.79 9.92 3.84
CA VAL A 154 -6.33 10.03 3.65
C VAL A 154 -5.91 9.88 2.18
N PHE A 155 -6.80 9.46 1.30
CA PHE A 155 -6.46 9.15 -0.09
C PHE A 155 -5.77 10.29 -0.86
N PRO A 156 -6.15 11.58 -0.69
CA PRO A 156 -5.39 12.69 -1.28
C PRO A 156 -3.91 12.68 -0.89
N SER A 157 -3.61 12.41 0.40
CA SER A 157 -2.21 12.34 0.87
C SER A 157 -1.42 11.21 0.22
N LEU A 158 -2.07 10.07 -0.03
CA LEU A 158 -1.45 8.94 -0.76
C LEU A 158 -1.12 9.33 -2.21
N LEU A 159 -2.03 10.01 -2.90
CA LEU A 159 -1.85 10.41 -4.30
C LEU A 159 -0.73 11.44 -4.48
N ASP A 160 -0.49 12.27 -3.47
CA ASP A 160 0.57 13.28 -3.50
C ASP A 160 1.98 12.69 -3.37
N LEU A 161 2.14 11.41 -2.98
CA LEU A 161 3.44 10.84 -2.64
C LEU A 161 4.23 10.32 -3.85
N SER A 162 3.59 9.70 -4.84
CA SER A 162 4.28 8.77 -5.73
C SER A 162 4.39 9.20 -7.18
N GLY A 163 5.51 8.84 -7.82
CA GLY A 163 5.65 8.80 -9.28
C GLY A 163 4.85 7.63 -9.87
N VAL A 164 5.13 6.42 -9.40
CA VAL A 164 4.39 5.19 -9.78
C VAL A 164 3.63 4.68 -8.56
N LEU A 165 2.31 4.48 -8.72
CA LEU A 165 1.44 3.88 -7.71
C LEU A 165 0.89 2.56 -8.25
N GLU A 166 1.21 1.44 -7.61
CA GLU A 166 0.74 0.12 -7.97
C GLU A 166 -0.16 -0.46 -6.88
N CYS A 167 -1.39 -0.82 -7.26
CA CYS A 167 -2.34 -1.49 -6.38
C CYS A 167 -2.73 -2.84 -6.97
N ARG A 168 -2.60 -3.93 -6.17
CA ARG A 168 -3.03 -5.28 -6.56
C ARG A 168 -4.17 -5.74 -5.69
N SER A 169 -5.16 -6.41 -6.29
CA SER A 169 -6.30 -7.00 -5.58
C SER A 169 -6.84 -8.18 -6.37
N ASN A 170 -7.36 -9.18 -5.67
CA ASN A 170 -8.14 -10.27 -6.28
C ASN A 170 -9.64 -9.93 -6.42
N TRP A 171 -10.01 -8.68 -6.22
CA TRP A 171 -11.38 -8.19 -6.38
C TRP A 171 -11.45 -7.06 -7.40
N ALA A 172 -11.96 -7.35 -8.59
CA ALA A 172 -11.96 -6.44 -9.74
C ALA A 172 -12.65 -5.10 -9.46
N ILE A 173 -13.75 -5.11 -8.67
CA ILE A 173 -14.47 -3.88 -8.29
C ILE A 173 -13.55 -2.94 -7.48
N TYR A 174 -12.71 -3.48 -6.59
CA TYR A 174 -11.75 -2.66 -5.84
C TYR A 174 -10.80 -1.90 -6.77
N LEU A 175 -10.29 -2.57 -7.80
CA LEU A 175 -9.38 -1.95 -8.77
C LEU A 175 -10.11 -0.96 -9.68
N ALA A 176 -11.34 -1.27 -10.12
CA ALA A 176 -12.16 -0.35 -10.90
C ALA A 176 -12.43 0.95 -10.12
N GLU A 177 -12.82 0.85 -8.84
CA GLU A 177 -13.01 2.00 -7.96
C GLU A 177 -11.71 2.76 -7.71
N PHE A 178 -10.60 2.05 -7.51
CA PHE A 178 -9.30 2.66 -7.29
C PHE A 178 -8.85 3.47 -8.51
N CYS A 179 -8.96 2.90 -9.71
CA CYS A 179 -8.66 3.59 -10.97
C CYS A 179 -9.58 4.80 -11.20
N PHE A 180 -10.89 4.64 -10.92
CA PHE A 180 -11.85 5.75 -10.99
C PHE A 180 -11.43 6.89 -10.07
N ALA A 181 -11.08 6.57 -8.81
CA ALA A 181 -10.68 7.56 -7.82
C ALA A 181 -9.38 8.29 -8.20
N VAL A 182 -8.37 7.57 -8.68
CA VAL A 182 -7.11 8.17 -9.15
C VAL A 182 -7.39 9.12 -10.30
N ARG A 183 -8.11 8.69 -11.34
CA ARG A 183 -8.44 9.54 -12.51
C ARG A 183 -9.22 10.78 -12.10
N ARG A 184 -10.23 10.63 -11.22
CA ARG A 184 -11.04 11.77 -10.77
C ARG A 184 -10.23 12.81 -10.01
N MET A 185 -9.34 12.39 -9.13
CA MET A 185 -8.62 13.31 -8.24
C MET A 185 -7.35 13.90 -8.85
N THR A 186 -6.70 13.18 -9.79
CA THR A 186 -5.39 13.61 -10.31
C THR A 186 -5.42 14.01 -11.78
N GLN A 187 -6.50 13.69 -12.51
CA GLN A 187 -6.61 13.81 -13.97
C GLN A 187 -5.53 12.99 -14.71
N ARG A 188 -4.87 12.05 -14.04
CA ARG A 188 -3.85 11.17 -14.62
C ARG A 188 -4.48 9.84 -15.04
N PRO A 189 -3.92 9.15 -16.04
CA PRO A 189 -4.37 7.82 -16.42
C PRO A 189 -4.15 6.83 -15.27
N ALA A 190 -5.12 5.93 -15.09
CA ALA A 190 -5.00 4.76 -14.23
C ALA A 190 -5.69 3.59 -14.93
N VAL A 191 -5.00 2.46 -15.04
CA VAL A 191 -5.45 1.27 -15.77
C VAL A 191 -5.48 0.10 -14.81
N ALA A 192 -6.51 -0.73 -14.89
CA ALA A 192 -6.57 -2.02 -14.22
C ALA A 192 -6.45 -3.11 -15.30
N GLU A 193 -5.55 -4.04 -15.09
CA GLU A 193 -5.29 -5.16 -15.98
C GLU A 193 -5.18 -6.47 -15.23
N SER A 194 -5.41 -7.57 -15.94
CA SER A 194 -5.18 -8.89 -15.39
C SER A 194 -3.68 -9.11 -15.23
N TYR A 195 -3.27 -9.63 -14.07
CA TYR A 195 -1.88 -9.81 -13.72
C TYR A 195 -1.60 -11.26 -13.31
N ALA A 196 -0.66 -11.89 -13.97
CA ALA A 196 -0.19 -13.23 -13.67
C ALA A 196 1.35 -13.20 -13.60
N PRO A 197 1.93 -12.98 -12.41
CA PRO A 197 3.37 -12.91 -12.24
C PRO A 197 4.01 -14.29 -12.33
N ASP A 198 5.25 -14.36 -12.83
CA ASP A 198 6.07 -15.58 -12.83
C ASP A 198 6.43 -16.02 -11.39
N ALA A 199 6.55 -15.06 -10.48
CA ALA A 199 6.85 -15.30 -9.08
C ALA A 199 6.01 -14.41 -8.16
N ALA A 200 5.39 -15.02 -7.15
CA ALA A 200 4.57 -14.30 -6.18
C ALA A 200 5.43 -13.45 -5.24
N MET A 201 5.11 -12.16 -5.14
CA MET A 201 5.77 -11.22 -4.21
C MET A 201 5.26 -11.31 -2.78
N THR A 202 4.04 -11.80 -2.57
CA THR A 202 3.39 -11.85 -1.25
C THR A 202 2.84 -13.24 -0.96
N PRO A 203 2.64 -13.60 0.33
CA PRO A 203 1.93 -14.83 0.69
C PRO A 203 0.50 -14.86 0.14
N PHE A 204 -0.17 -13.71 0.06
CA PHE A 204 -1.52 -13.60 -0.50
C PHE A 204 -1.53 -13.90 -1.98
N GLU A 205 -0.61 -13.32 -2.74
CA GLU A 205 -0.48 -13.55 -4.18
C GLU A 205 -0.21 -15.01 -4.48
N ARG A 206 0.71 -15.65 -3.74
CA ARG A 206 0.98 -17.10 -3.84
C ARG A 206 -0.28 -17.93 -3.61
N LYS A 207 -1.08 -17.56 -2.58
CA LYS A 207 -2.35 -18.22 -2.28
C LYS A 207 -3.38 -18.00 -3.40
N TYR A 208 -3.48 -16.79 -3.94
CA TYR A 208 -4.44 -16.45 -4.98
C TYR A 208 -4.10 -17.14 -6.31
N LEU A 209 -2.84 -17.11 -6.72
CA LEU A 209 -2.37 -17.84 -7.91
C LEU A 209 -2.64 -19.34 -7.79
N ALA A 210 -2.36 -19.94 -6.63
CA ALA A 210 -2.67 -21.36 -6.37
C ALA A 210 -4.18 -21.66 -6.39
N SER A 211 -5.04 -20.64 -6.29
CA SER A 211 -6.50 -20.72 -6.36
C SER A 211 -7.05 -20.36 -7.74
N GLY A 212 -6.19 -20.08 -8.73
CA GLY A 212 -6.58 -19.71 -10.09
C GLY A 212 -7.08 -18.26 -10.25
N HIS A 213 -6.82 -17.38 -9.27
CA HIS A 213 -7.13 -15.95 -9.38
C HIS A 213 -6.06 -15.24 -10.25
N ARG A 214 -6.53 -14.29 -11.05
CA ARG A 214 -5.69 -13.46 -11.93
C ARG A 214 -5.97 -11.99 -11.70
#